data_c86d1bb548651160f6ea4f8f72738d98
#
_entry.id   c86d1bb548651160f6ea4f8f72738d98
#
_cell.length_a   1.000
_cell.length_b   1.000
_cell.length_c   1.000
_cell.angle_alpha   90.00
_cell.angle_beta   90.00
_cell.angle_gamma   90.00
#
_symmetry.space_group_name_H-M   'P 1'
#
loop_
_entity.id
_entity.type
_entity.pdbx_description
1 polymer ?
#
loop_
_entity_poly.entity_id
_entity_poly.type
_entity_poly.pdbx_seq_one_letter_code
_entity_poly.pdbx_strand_id
1 'polypeptide(L)'
;MSLNSDKLLCIGGEEHGKKVIHKGIHEVYSDGLFLKPETYEAIKLFNPNTDQEELFYVLTTLTLEQATKLLEQLINKNDIH
;
A
#
# COMPACT_ATOMS: atom_id res chain seq x y z
N MET A 1 -15.91 4.53 17.63
CA MET A 1 -15.56 3.89 16.64
C MET A 1 -14.96 4.66 15.57
N SER A 2 -13.91 4.29 15.12
CA SER A 2 -13.23 5.06 14.15
C SER A 2 -13.23 4.37 12.82
N LEU A 3 -13.88 5.00 11.87
CA LEU A 3 -13.92 4.45 10.54
C LEU A 3 -12.60 4.60 9.83
N ASN A 4 -11.73 5.48 10.31
CA ASN A 4 -10.47 5.72 9.64
C ASN A 4 -9.49 4.57 9.82
N SER A 5 -9.69 3.75 10.83
CA SER A 5 -8.76 2.66 11.05
C SER A 5 -8.91 1.56 10.02
N ASP A 6 -9.95 1.63 9.20
CA ASP A 6 -10.15 0.61 8.18
C ASP A 6 -9.41 0.89 6.89
N LYS A 7 -8.71 2.01 6.81
CA LYS A 7 -7.99 2.36 5.60
C LYS A 7 -6.56 1.88 5.65
N LEU A 8 -6.09 1.34 4.54
CA LEU A 8 -4.73 0.86 4.41
C LEU A 8 -3.98 1.69 3.38
N LEU A 9 -2.73 1.94 3.65
CA LEU A 9 -1.86 2.64 2.72
C LEU A 9 -1.44 1.69 1.61
N CYS A 10 -1.54 2.14 0.35
CA CYS A 10 -1.17 1.33 -0.79
C CYS A 10 0.30 1.48 -1.12
N ILE A 11 0.95 0.37 -1.40
CA ILE A 11 2.37 0.34 -1.72
C ILE A 11 2.54 -0.16 -3.15
N GLY A 12 3.09 0.68 -3.99
CA GLY A 12 3.35 0.34 -5.39
C GLY A 12 2.17 0.64 -6.29
N GLY A 13 2.41 0.68 -7.58
CA GLY A 13 1.37 0.86 -8.59
C GLY A 13 0.77 2.24 -8.60
N GLU A 14 -0.38 2.35 -9.23
CA GLU A 14 -1.03 3.64 -9.40
C GLU A 14 -1.57 4.23 -8.11
N GLU A 15 -1.90 3.38 -7.15
CA GLU A 15 -2.43 3.86 -5.88
C GLU A 15 -1.36 4.08 -4.83
N HIS A 16 -0.10 4.00 -5.23
CA HIS A 16 1.02 4.13 -4.29
C HIS A 16 0.91 5.42 -3.48
N GLY A 17 0.94 5.29 -2.17
CA GLY A 17 0.85 6.43 -1.28
C GLY A 17 -0.56 6.85 -0.91
N LYS A 18 -1.58 6.23 -1.49
CA LYS A 18 -2.96 6.54 -1.17
C LYS A 18 -3.50 5.57 -0.14
N LYS A 19 -4.45 6.02 0.65
CA LYS A 19 -5.12 5.17 1.63
C LYS A 19 -6.49 4.80 1.10
N VAL A 20 -6.80 3.51 1.16
CA VAL A 20 -8.09 3.02 0.69
C VAL A 20 -8.72 2.14 1.76
N ILE A 21 -10.03 1.99 1.67
CA ILE A 21 -10.76 1.20 2.64
C ILE A 21 -10.41 -0.26 2.48
N HIS A 22 -10.18 -0.94 3.60
CA HIS A 22 -9.82 -2.35 3.59
C HIS A 22 -11.05 -3.20 3.28
N LYS A 23 -11.07 -3.82 2.12
CA LYS A 23 -12.18 -4.65 1.70
C LYS A 23 -11.70 -5.97 1.14
N GLY A 24 -10.64 -6.52 1.66
CA GLY A 24 -10.05 -7.71 1.07
C GLY A 24 -9.11 -7.31 -0.05
N ILE A 25 -9.25 -7.93 -1.20
CA ILE A 25 -8.38 -7.62 -2.33
C ILE A 25 -8.88 -6.35 -3.00
N HIS A 26 -7.98 -5.42 -3.24
CA HIS A 26 -8.29 -4.15 -3.88
C HIS A 26 -7.76 -4.18 -5.31
N GLU A 27 -8.63 -3.97 -6.28
CA GLU A 27 -8.24 -3.97 -7.69
C GLU A 27 -8.38 -2.59 -8.26
N VAL A 28 -7.36 -2.16 -9.00
CA VAL A 28 -7.36 -0.86 -9.64
C VAL A 28 -7.28 -1.06 -11.14
N TYR A 29 -8.25 -0.51 -11.86
CA TYR A 29 -8.30 -0.61 -13.30
C TYR A 29 -7.81 0.69 -13.89
N SER A 30 -6.80 0.59 -14.75
CA SER A 30 -6.33 1.78 -15.43
C SER A 30 -7.19 2.03 -16.65
N ASP A 31 -6.96 3.18 -17.28
CA ASP A 31 -7.74 3.53 -18.46
C ASP A 31 -7.37 2.76 -19.69
N GLY A 32 -6.33 1.96 -19.65
CA GLY A 32 -5.92 1.18 -20.81
C GLY A 32 -6.90 0.08 -21.08
N LEU A 33 -7.27 -0.09 -22.35
CA LEU A 33 -8.31 -1.03 -22.69
C LEU A 33 -7.92 -2.48 -22.50
N PHE A 34 -6.66 -2.80 -22.61
CA PHE A 34 -6.24 -4.19 -22.58
C PHE A 34 -5.33 -4.52 -21.42
N LEU A 35 -5.23 -3.60 -20.47
CA LEU A 35 -4.34 -3.81 -19.34
C LEU A 35 -5.04 -4.58 -18.25
N LYS A 36 -4.30 -5.43 -17.59
CA LYS A 36 -4.84 -6.13 -16.44
C LYS A 36 -4.95 -5.17 -15.27
N PRO A 37 -5.95 -5.36 -14.42
CA PRO A 37 -6.03 -4.51 -13.24
C PRO A 37 -4.86 -4.77 -12.32
N GLU A 38 -4.46 -3.73 -11.61
CA GLU A 38 -3.48 -3.88 -10.55
C GLU A 38 -4.20 -4.39 -9.30
N THR A 39 -3.67 -5.45 -8.72
CA THR A 39 -4.30 -6.08 -7.58
C THR A 39 -3.45 -5.86 -6.34
N TYR A 40 -4.10 -5.46 -5.26
CA TYR A 40 -3.45 -5.21 -4.00
C TYR A 40 -3.98 -6.17 -2.95
N GLU A 41 -3.07 -6.69 -2.13
CA GLU A 41 -3.46 -7.56 -1.01
C GLU A 41 -2.99 -6.93 0.29
N ALA A 42 -3.76 -7.16 1.34
CA ALA A 42 -3.38 -6.67 2.66
C ALA A 42 -2.27 -7.57 3.21
N ILE A 43 -1.10 -7.00 3.39
CA ILE A 43 0.08 -7.72 3.85
C ILE A 43 0.72 -6.93 4.97
N LYS A 44 1.23 -7.63 5.97
CA LYS A 44 1.92 -6.97 7.08
C LYS A 44 3.34 -6.63 6.69
N LEU A 45 3.70 -5.38 6.88
CA LEU A 45 5.06 -4.91 6.67
C LEU A 45 5.52 -4.19 7.93
N PHE A 46 6.81 -4.26 8.19
CA PHE A 46 7.37 -3.56 9.34
C PHE A 46 7.43 -2.06 9.05
N ASN A 47 6.85 -1.27 9.94
CA ASN A 47 6.87 0.19 9.81
C ASN A 47 7.92 0.75 10.76
N PRO A 48 9.04 1.25 10.25
CA PRO A 48 10.10 1.75 11.13
C PRO A 48 9.70 2.99 11.93
N ASN A 49 8.70 3.74 11.48
CA ASN A 49 8.24 4.87 12.24
C ASN A 49 7.55 4.48 13.53
N THR A 50 6.81 3.38 13.50
CA THR A 50 6.07 2.93 14.68
C THR A 50 6.74 1.75 15.36
N ASP A 51 7.76 1.20 14.72
CA ASP A 51 8.49 0.04 15.23
C ASP A 51 7.58 -1.16 15.41
N GLN A 52 6.58 -1.28 14.55
CA GLN A 52 5.60 -2.37 14.61
C GLN A 52 5.27 -2.82 13.22
N GLU A 53 4.74 -4.04 13.12
CA GLU A 53 4.19 -4.51 11.86
C GLU A 53 2.77 -4.01 11.71
N GLU A 54 2.47 -3.50 10.54
CA GLU A 54 1.15 -2.98 10.24
C GLU A 54 0.70 -3.49 8.89
N LEU A 55 -0.61 -3.48 8.66
CA LEU A 55 -1.17 -3.92 7.39
C LEU A 55 -1.07 -2.81 6.36
N PHE A 56 -0.65 -3.20 5.17
CA PHE A 56 -0.64 -2.30 4.02
C PHE A 56 -1.22 -3.03 2.82
N TYR A 57 -1.78 -2.29 1.88
CA TYR A 57 -2.15 -2.86 0.60
C TYR A 57 -0.92 -2.87 -0.28
N VAL A 58 -0.45 -4.06 -0.61
CA VAL A 58 0.78 -4.23 -1.38
C VAL A 58 0.43 -4.77 -2.75
N LEU A 59 0.95 -4.13 -3.78
CA LEU A 59 0.74 -4.59 -5.15
C LEU A 59 1.27 -6.01 -5.27
N THR A 60 0.46 -6.92 -5.80
CA THR A 60 0.77 -8.34 -5.75
C THR A 60 1.98 -8.73 -6.59
N THR A 61 2.38 -7.87 -7.53
CA THR A 61 3.57 -8.14 -8.34
C THR A 61 4.86 -7.76 -7.65
N LEU A 62 4.80 -7.14 -6.49
CA LEU A 62 6.01 -6.77 -5.76
C LEU A 62 6.44 -7.89 -4.83
N THR A 63 7.74 -8.01 -4.63
CA THR A 63 8.26 -8.87 -3.57
C THR A 63 8.16 -8.14 -2.25
N LEU A 64 8.29 -8.87 -1.15
CA LEU A 64 8.28 -8.23 0.17
C LEU A 64 9.41 -7.22 0.30
N GLU A 65 10.55 -7.54 -0.26
CA GLU A 65 11.70 -6.64 -0.21
C GLU A 65 11.41 -5.34 -0.94
N GLN A 66 10.83 -5.43 -2.14
CA GLN A 66 10.48 -4.25 -2.90
C GLN A 66 9.43 -3.42 -2.17
N ALA A 67 8.43 -4.08 -1.61
CA ALA A 67 7.37 -3.38 -0.90
C ALA A 67 7.93 -2.65 0.31
N THR A 68 8.82 -3.27 1.06
CA THR A 68 9.43 -2.64 2.22
C THR A 68 10.23 -1.41 1.83
N LYS A 69 10.97 -1.49 0.73
CA LYS A 69 11.74 -0.34 0.26
C LYS A 69 10.84 0.81 -0.12
N LEU A 70 9.74 0.52 -0.80
CA LEU A 70 8.81 1.56 -1.19
C LEU A 70 8.15 2.19 0.03
N LEU A 71 7.82 1.38 1.03
CA LEU A 71 7.26 1.90 2.26
C LEU A 71 8.25 2.84 2.94
N GLU A 72 9.51 2.45 3.00
CA GLU A 72 10.52 3.29 3.61
C GLU A 72 10.66 4.62 2.88
N GLN A 73 10.56 4.59 1.56
CA GLN A 73 10.63 5.83 0.79
C GLN A 73 9.46 6.75 1.10
N LEU A 74 8.27 6.19 1.25
CA LEU A 74 7.11 6.99 1.59
C LEU A 74 7.25 7.63 2.96
N ILE A 75 7.74 6.86 3.91
CA ILE A 75 7.92 7.38 5.27
C ILE A 75 8.96 8.48 5.29
N ASN A 76 10.07 8.27 4.58
CA ASN A 76 11.13 9.27 4.56
C ASN A 76 10.67 10.56 3.90
N LYS A 77 9.86 10.45 2.86
CA LYS A 77 9.33 11.63 2.23
C LYS A 77 8.47 12.42 3.17
N ASN A 78 7.70 11.75 4.00
CA ASN A 78 6.81 12.43 4.92
C ASN A 78 7.56 13.08 6.07
N ASP A 79 8.76 12.61 6.34
CA ASP A 79 9.54 13.15 7.43
C ASP A 79 10.32 14.39 7.07
N ILE A 80 10.33 14.74 5.80
CA ILE A 80 11.16 15.84 5.37
C ILE A 80 10.42 17.14 5.36
N HIS A 81 9.81 17.54 6.27
CA HIS A 81 9.14 18.83 6.24
C HIS A 81 9.66 19.78 7.24
#